data_5cf83ab26f2dabe105168cf4094f633d
#
_entry.id   5cf83ab26f2dabe105168cf4094f633d
#
_cell.length_a   1.000
_cell.length_b   1.000
_cell.length_c   1.000
_cell.angle_alpha   90.00
_cell.angle_beta   90.00
_cell.angle_gamma   90.00
#
_symmetry.space_group_name_H-M   'P 1'
#
loop_
_entity.id
_entity.type
_entity.pdbx_description
1 polymer ?
#
loop_
_entity_poly.entity_id
_entity_poly.type
_entity_poly.pdbx_seq_one_letter_code
_entity_poly.pdbx_strand_id
1 'polypeptide(L)'
;MAKLNPISFEEALENSTNKNRSILLGNGFSISLCENFDYKYLYKQAQKLADEGEISISKSIKNLFDDINTCDFEKVLDHLNITIETIKHYPKAELLNRTLNKDKDNLIAAFYNTINSVHPKFQSDISPGTFIACLKILSNFNKIFTTNY
;
A
#
# COMPACT_ATOMS: atom_id res chain seq x y z
N MET A 1 -22.39 24.27 2.89
CA MET A 1 -22.08 22.91 2.45
C MET A 1 -23.07 21.95 3.10
N ALA A 2 -23.84 21.17 2.32
CA ALA A 2 -24.73 20.17 2.87
C ALA A 2 -23.90 19.11 3.60
N LYS A 3 -24.25 18.78 4.85
CA LYS A 3 -23.65 17.65 5.56
C LYS A 3 -24.05 16.38 4.80
N LEU A 4 -23.07 15.72 4.19
CA LEU A 4 -23.24 14.37 3.67
C LEU A 4 -23.42 13.43 4.87
N ASN A 5 -24.60 12.87 5.04
CA ASN A 5 -24.81 11.79 6.00
C ASN A 5 -24.29 10.49 5.35
N PRO A 6 -23.32 9.79 5.96
CA PRO A 6 -22.90 8.49 5.47
C PRO A 6 -24.07 7.49 5.55
N ILE A 7 -24.22 6.67 4.51
CA ILE A 7 -25.18 5.58 4.48
C ILE A 7 -24.46 4.24 4.68
N SER A 8 -25.18 3.21 5.14
CA SER A 8 -24.60 1.87 5.26
C SER A 8 -24.33 1.24 3.89
N PHE A 9 -23.54 0.18 3.86
CA PHE A 9 -23.28 -0.58 2.64
C PHE A 9 -24.56 -1.21 2.08
N GLU A 10 -25.40 -1.75 2.95
CA GLU A 10 -26.69 -2.34 2.61
C GLU A 10 -27.63 -1.31 2.00
N GLU A 11 -27.74 -0.13 2.62
CA GLU A 11 -28.56 0.97 2.11
C GLU A 11 -28.04 1.47 0.74
N ALA A 12 -26.72 1.50 0.54
CA ALA A 12 -26.12 1.84 -0.76
C ALA A 12 -26.48 0.81 -1.84
N LEU A 13 -26.50 -0.48 -1.49
CA LEU A 13 -26.92 -1.55 -2.41
C LEU A 13 -28.42 -1.44 -2.75
N GLU A 14 -29.29 -1.20 -1.78
CA GLU A 14 -30.72 -1.01 -1.99
C GLU A 14 -31.00 0.19 -2.90
N ASN A 15 -30.38 1.33 -2.63
CA ASN A 15 -30.54 2.56 -3.42
C ASN A 15 -30.00 2.45 -4.85
N SER A 16 -29.17 1.45 -5.13
CA SER A 16 -28.61 1.17 -6.44
C SER A 16 -29.18 -0.09 -7.13
N THR A 17 -30.31 -0.60 -6.65
CA THR A 17 -30.99 -1.73 -7.29
C THR A 17 -31.31 -1.40 -8.76
N ASN A 18 -31.06 -2.36 -9.66
CA ASN A 18 -31.20 -2.21 -11.12
C ASN A 18 -30.27 -1.20 -11.81
N LYS A 19 -29.19 -0.76 -11.12
CA LYS A 19 -28.13 0.09 -11.71
C LYS A 19 -26.87 -0.73 -11.96
N ASN A 20 -26.08 -0.31 -12.93
CA ASN A 20 -24.71 -0.80 -13.08
C ASN A 20 -23.88 -0.30 -11.90
N ARG A 21 -23.34 -1.23 -11.11
CA ARG A 21 -22.55 -0.94 -9.93
C ARG A 21 -21.07 -1.11 -10.22
N SER A 22 -20.28 -0.18 -9.73
CA SER A 22 -18.83 -0.29 -9.75
C SER A 22 -18.29 -0.13 -8.34
N ILE A 23 -17.20 -0.81 -8.02
CA ILE A 23 -16.49 -0.67 -6.75
C ILE A 23 -15.03 -0.33 -7.01
N LEU A 24 -14.47 0.54 -6.19
CA LEU A 24 -13.05 0.81 -6.11
C LEU A 24 -12.52 0.26 -4.78
N LEU A 25 -11.56 -0.65 -4.86
CA LEU A 25 -10.94 -1.29 -3.71
C LEU A 25 -9.58 -0.65 -3.42
N GLY A 26 -9.37 -0.29 -2.18
CA GLY A 26 -8.09 0.21 -1.67
C GLY A 26 -7.48 -0.76 -0.65
N ASN A 27 -6.35 -0.38 -0.06
CA ASN A 27 -5.58 -1.23 0.86
C ASN A 27 -6.41 -1.76 2.05
N GLY A 28 -7.41 -1.02 2.53
CA GLY A 28 -8.31 -1.49 3.58
C GLY A 28 -9.03 -2.81 3.23
N PHE A 29 -9.34 -3.02 1.96
CA PHE A 29 -9.90 -4.30 1.50
C PHE A 29 -8.86 -5.42 1.61
N SER A 30 -7.61 -5.19 1.20
CA SER A 30 -6.53 -6.18 1.34
C SER A 30 -6.26 -6.53 2.80
N ILE A 31 -6.22 -5.55 3.70
CA ILE A 31 -6.06 -5.75 5.14
C ILE A 31 -7.21 -6.60 5.70
N SER A 32 -8.45 -6.40 5.25
CA SER A 32 -9.59 -7.20 5.69
C SER A 32 -9.52 -8.67 5.25
N LEU A 33 -8.77 -8.96 4.19
CA LEU A 33 -8.49 -10.32 3.71
C LEU A 33 -7.34 -10.98 4.46
N CYS A 34 -6.30 -10.21 4.72
CA CYS A 34 -5.08 -10.67 5.35
C CYS A 34 -4.43 -9.50 6.11
N GLU A 35 -4.38 -9.58 7.43
CA GLU A 35 -3.81 -8.54 8.31
C GLU A 35 -2.32 -8.26 8.00
N ASN A 36 -1.64 -9.18 7.32
CA ASN A 36 -0.24 -9.01 6.90
C ASN A 36 -0.03 -7.84 5.91
N PHE A 37 -1.11 -7.30 5.31
CA PHE A 37 -1.06 -6.09 4.48
C PHE A 37 -1.18 -4.78 5.28
N ASP A 38 -1.29 -4.84 6.61
CA ASP A 38 -1.17 -3.65 7.46
C ASP A 38 0.24 -3.06 7.36
N TYR A 39 0.34 -1.73 7.25
CA TYR A 39 1.62 -1.04 7.05
C TYR A 39 2.64 -1.33 8.16
N LYS A 40 2.21 -1.47 9.41
CA LYS A 40 3.11 -1.80 10.52
C LYS A 40 3.68 -3.20 10.39
N TYR A 41 2.84 -4.15 9.95
CA TYR A 41 3.29 -5.51 9.70
C TYR A 41 4.27 -5.55 8.51
N LEU A 42 3.92 -4.91 7.39
CA LEU A 42 4.79 -4.82 6.21
C LEU A 42 6.14 -4.19 6.56
N TYR A 43 6.16 -3.09 7.34
CA TYR A 43 7.42 -2.46 7.74
C TYR A 43 8.29 -3.37 8.62
N LYS A 44 7.71 -4.07 9.59
CA LYS A 44 8.43 -5.07 10.40
C LYS A 44 8.99 -6.21 9.55
N GLN A 45 8.21 -6.69 8.60
CA GLN A 45 8.65 -7.74 7.68
C GLN A 45 9.79 -7.25 6.79
N ALA A 46 9.72 -6.02 6.28
CA ALA A 46 10.80 -5.41 5.50
C ALA A 46 12.09 -5.26 6.34
N GLN A 47 11.99 -4.85 7.60
CA GLN A 47 13.15 -4.79 8.49
C GLN A 47 13.78 -6.18 8.65
N LYS A 48 12.97 -7.22 8.87
CA LYS A 48 13.44 -8.59 8.98
C LYS A 48 14.17 -9.04 7.71
N LEU A 49 13.56 -8.87 6.53
CA LEU A 49 14.16 -9.22 5.24
C LEU A 49 15.47 -8.43 4.97
N ALA A 50 15.53 -7.17 5.43
CA ALA A 50 16.75 -6.37 5.32
C ALA A 50 17.87 -6.88 6.24
N ASP A 51 17.54 -7.33 7.45
CA ASP A 51 18.51 -7.90 8.41
C ASP A 51 19.00 -9.28 7.93
N GLU A 52 18.17 -10.04 7.21
CA GLU A 52 18.51 -11.31 6.56
C GLU A 52 19.29 -11.11 5.22
N GLY A 53 19.42 -9.87 4.76
CA GLY A 53 20.14 -9.52 3.51
C GLY A 53 19.37 -9.82 2.23
N GLU A 54 18.08 -10.11 2.30
CA GLU A 54 17.23 -10.40 1.14
C GLU A 54 16.80 -9.13 0.39
N ILE A 55 16.70 -8.00 1.11
CA ILE A 55 16.39 -6.68 0.55
C ILE A 55 17.36 -5.62 1.06
N SER A 56 17.45 -4.49 0.37
CA SER A 56 18.32 -3.39 0.76
C SER A 56 17.51 -2.15 1.12
N ILE A 57 17.58 -1.74 2.39
CA ILE A 57 17.04 -0.45 2.87
C ILE A 57 18.19 0.30 3.52
N SER A 58 18.56 1.46 2.95
CA SER A 58 19.67 2.26 3.48
C SER A 58 19.35 2.80 4.88
N LYS A 59 20.41 3.11 5.64
CA LYS A 59 20.26 3.75 6.96
C LYS A 59 19.51 5.08 6.86
N SER A 60 19.74 5.85 5.79
CA SER A 60 19.04 7.11 5.54
C SER A 60 17.55 6.92 5.40
N ILE A 61 17.13 5.87 4.69
CA ILE A 61 15.72 5.54 4.54
C ILE A 61 15.10 5.05 5.86
N LYS A 62 15.81 4.24 6.64
CA LYS A 62 15.35 3.82 7.98
C LYS A 62 15.12 5.05 8.87
N ASN A 63 16.08 5.97 8.89
CA ASN A 63 15.95 7.23 9.65
C ASN A 63 14.77 8.07 9.15
N LEU A 64 14.48 8.11 7.83
CA LEU A 64 13.38 8.86 7.28
C LEU A 64 12.02 8.30 7.74
N PHE A 65 11.85 6.97 7.84
CA PHE A 65 10.67 6.36 8.45
C PHE A 65 10.46 6.83 9.89
N ASP A 66 11.56 6.88 10.67
CA ASP A 66 11.53 7.29 12.07
C ASP A 66 11.22 8.80 12.19
N ASP A 67 11.88 9.66 11.42
CA ASP A 67 11.74 11.12 11.46
C ASP A 67 10.33 11.59 11.11
N ILE A 68 9.69 10.97 10.12
CA ILE A 68 8.31 11.29 9.74
C ILE A 68 7.27 10.45 10.52
N ASN A 69 7.74 9.61 11.45
CA ASN A 69 6.92 8.77 12.32
C ASN A 69 5.86 7.96 11.57
N THR A 70 6.30 7.18 10.58
CA THR A 70 5.40 6.38 9.75
C THR A 70 5.92 4.97 9.52
N CYS A 71 5.03 4.04 9.18
CA CYS A 71 5.35 2.72 8.62
C CYS A 71 4.88 2.59 7.17
N ASP A 72 4.39 3.69 6.59
CA ASP A 72 3.79 3.74 5.26
C ASP A 72 4.88 4.04 4.22
N PHE A 73 5.16 3.06 3.37
CA PHE A 73 6.18 3.16 2.31
C PHE A 73 5.85 4.24 1.28
N GLU A 74 4.56 4.43 0.98
CA GLU A 74 4.11 5.43 0.00
C GLU A 74 4.42 6.84 0.51
N LYS A 75 4.20 7.12 1.79
CA LYS A 75 4.56 8.40 2.40
C LYS A 75 6.06 8.68 2.33
N VAL A 76 6.89 7.67 2.58
CA VAL A 76 8.35 7.82 2.48
C VAL A 76 8.77 8.05 1.02
N LEU A 77 8.16 7.33 0.08
CA LEU A 77 8.38 7.53 -1.37
C LEU A 77 7.97 8.93 -1.82
N ASP A 78 6.86 9.46 -1.32
CA ASP A 78 6.42 10.83 -1.61
C ASP A 78 7.44 11.87 -1.11
N HIS A 79 7.95 11.70 0.11
CA HIS A 79 9.00 12.59 0.63
C HIS A 79 10.28 12.53 -0.20
N LEU A 80 10.69 11.34 -0.65
CA LEU A 80 11.83 11.18 -1.55
C LEU A 80 11.58 11.86 -2.89
N ASN A 81 10.41 11.68 -3.49
CA ASN A 81 10.06 12.31 -4.75
C ASN A 81 10.08 13.84 -4.65
N ILE A 82 9.47 14.42 -3.62
CA ILE A 82 9.48 15.87 -3.36
C ILE A 82 10.92 16.36 -3.19
N THR A 83 11.75 15.63 -2.42
CA THR A 83 13.14 15.99 -2.20
C THR A 83 13.94 15.96 -3.50
N ILE A 84 13.82 14.89 -4.29
CA ILE A 84 14.48 14.73 -5.59
C ILE A 84 14.10 15.90 -6.53
N GLU A 85 12.80 16.22 -6.63
CA GLU A 85 12.36 17.34 -7.45
C GLU A 85 12.92 18.69 -6.95
N THR A 86 12.95 18.89 -5.64
CA THR A 86 13.46 20.12 -5.02
C THR A 86 14.94 20.32 -5.29
N ILE A 87 15.77 19.29 -5.08
CA ILE A 87 17.24 19.44 -5.20
C ILE A 87 17.71 19.62 -6.64
N LYS A 88 16.91 19.28 -7.64
CA LYS A 88 17.24 19.55 -9.07
C LYS A 88 17.51 21.02 -9.35
N HIS A 89 16.95 21.92 -8.54
CA HIS A 89 17.13 23.36 -8.67
C HIS A 89 18.38 23.91 -7.97
N TYR A 90 19.15 23.04 -7.29
CA TYR A 90 20.35 23.47 -6.54
C TYR A 90 21.62 23.10 -7.30
N PRO A 91 22.59 24.04 -7.44
CA PRO A 91 23.86 23.75 -8.08
C PRO A 91 24.62 22.67 -7.28
N LYS A 92 25.34 21.81 -7.98
CA LYS A 92 26.16 20.73 -7.41
C LYS A 92 25.38 19.61 -6.70
N ALA A 93 24.06 19.50 -6.92
CA ALA A 93 23.21 18.45 -6.30
C ALA A 93 23.27 17.10 -7.04
N GLU A 94 24.05 16.96 -8.11
CA GLU A 94 24.04 15.75 -8.96
C GLU A 94 24.34 14.45 -8.19
N LEU A 95 25.35 14.45 -7.31
CA LEU A 95 25.70 13.28 -6.53
C LEU A 95 24.59 12.91 -5.55
N LEU A 96 24.02 13.91 -4.87
CA LEU A 96 22.90 13.72 -3.95
C LEU A 96 21.65 13.20 -4.70
N ASN A 97 21.37 13.78 -5.87
CA ASN A 97 20.25 13.33 -6.72
C ASN A 97 20.39 11.86 -7.11
N ARG A 98 21.59 11.42 -7.54
CA ARG A 98 21.86 10.01 -7.85
C ARG A 98 21.66 9.11 -6.63
N THR A 99 22.12 9.53 -5.46
CA THR A 99 21.96 8.77 -4.22
C THR A 99 20.48 8.61 -3.85
N LEU A 100 19.72 9.70 -3.89
CA LEU A 100 18.29 9.67 -3.56
C LEU A 100 17.47 8.83 -4.56
N ASN A 101 17.79 8.91 -5.86
CA ASN A 101 17.13 8.04 -6.84
C ASN A 101 17.44 6.55 -6.59
N LYS A 102 18.70 6.21 -6.26
CA LYS A 102 19.06 4.84 -5.90
C LYS A 102 18.33 4.37 -4.63
N ASP A 103 18.24 5.22 -3.61
CA ASP A 103 17.50 4.90 -2.39
C ASP A 103 16.01 4.70 -2.67
N LYS A 104 15.42 5.53 -3.53
CA LYS A 104 14.04 5.38 -3.99
C LYS A 104 13.82 4.04 -4.70
N ASP A 105 14.66 3.71 -5.67
CA ASP A 105 14.54 2.45 -6.44
C ASP A 105 14.70 1.23 -5.53
N ASN A 106 15.65 1.27 -4.59
CA ASN A 106 15.82 0.23 -3.58
C ASN A 106 14.59 0.11 -2.66
N LEU A 107 13.99 1.22 -2.25
CA LEU A 107 12.80 1.23 -1.40
C LEU A 107 11.59 0.65 -2.13
N ILE A 108 11.41 0.97 -3.41
CA ILE A 108 10.37 0.39 -4.26
C ILE A 108 10.57 -1.13 -4.35
N ALA A 109 11.78 -1.59 -4.66
CA ALA A 109 12.10 -3.00 -4.75
C ALA A 109 11.89 -3.72 -3.40
N ALA A 110 12.30 -3.09 -2.29
CA ALA A 110 12.09 -3.61 -0.95
C ALA A 110 10.59 -3.77 -0.62
N PHE A 111 9.77 -2.78 -0.98
CA PHE A 111 8.33 -2.82 -0.78
C PHE A 111 7.67 -3.96 -1.56
N TYR A 112 7.98 -4.10 -2.87
CA TYR A 112 7.48 -5.21 -3.68
C TYR A 112 7.88 -6.59 -3.13
N ASN A 113 9.15 -6.77 -2.77
CA ASN A 113 9.62 -8.03 -2.21
C ASN A 113 8.94 -8.35 -0.88
N THR A 114 8.70 -7.33 -0.05
CA THR A 114 7.99 -7.49 1.21
C THR A 114 6.55 -7.93 0.97
N ILE A 115 5.81 -7.26 0.07
CA ILE A 115 4.44 -7.66 -0.30
C ILE A 115 4.43 -9.11 -0.80
N ASN A 116 5.34 -9.46 -1.71
CA ASN A 116 5.43 -10.82 -2.25
C ASN A 116 5.71 -11.87 -1.17
N SER A 117 6.50 -11.52 -0.14
CA SER A 117 6.80 -12.45 0.96
C SER A 117 5.61 -12.75 1.85
N VAL A 118 4.64 -11.84 1.94
CA VAL A 118 3.44 -11.97 2.79
C VAL A 118 2.18 -12.31 2.01
N HIS A 119 2.24 -12.21 0.67
CA HIS A 119 1.08 -12.46 -0.18
C HIS A 119 0.64 -13.92 -0.10
N PRO A 120 -0.66 -14.20 0.10
CA PRO A 120 -1.18 -15.56 0.01
C PRO A 120 -0.83 -16.17 -1.35
N LYS A 121 -0.17 -17.33 -1.33
CA LYS A 121 0.23 -18.03 -2.56
C LYS A 121 -0.89 -18.86 -3.15
N PHE A 122 -1.79 -19.32 -2.30
CA PHE A 122 -2.91 -20.18 -2.66
C PHE A 122 -4.19 -19.68 -2.01
N GLN A 123 -5.32 -20.03 -2.62
CA GLN A 123 -6.64 -19.75 -2.05
C GLN A 123 -6.80 -20.36 -0.64
N SER A 124 -6.16 -21.49 -0.38
CA SER A 124 -6.15 -22.15 0.93
C SER A 124 -5.51 -21.34 2.05
N ASP A 125 -4.70 -20.34 1.71
CA ASP A 125 -4.03 -19.46 2.68
C ASP A 125 -4.99 -18.38 3.22
N ILE A 126 -6.16 -18.24 2.58
CA ILE A 126 -7.24 -17.35 3.02
C ILE A 126 -8.31 -18.17 3.72
N SER A 127 -8.80 -17.70 4.88
CA SER A 127 -9.86 -18.42 5.57
C SER A 127 -11.10 -18.60 4.69
N PRO A 128 -11.77 -19.76 4.69
CA PRO A 128 -12.96 -19.98 3.90
C PRO A 128 -14.07 -18.95 4.17
N GLY A 129 -14.24 -18.51 5.41
CA GLY A 129 -15.19 -17.49 5.81
C GLY A 129 -14.91 -16.14 5.17
N THR A 130 -13.65 -15.70 5.23
CA THR A 130 -13.19 -14.45 4.61
C THR A 130 -13.36 -14.50 3.10
N PHE A 131 -12.98 -15.61 2.45
CA PHE A 131 -13.15 -15.79 1.00
C PHE A 131 -14.63 -15.70 0.56
N ILE A 132 -15.51 -16.38 1.28
CA ILE A 132 -16.97 -16.34 1.00
C ILE A 132 -17.52 -14.92 1.22
N ALA A 133 -17.11 -14.21 2.27
CA ALA A 133 -17.53 -12.84 2.52
C ALA A 133 -17.12 -11.91 1.38
N CYS A 134 -15.88 -12.05 0.87
CA CYS A 134 -15.42 -11.28 -0.28
C CYS A 134 -16.22 -11.58 -1.55
N LEU A 135 -16.49 -12.85 -1.85
CA LEU A 135 -17.31 -13.21 -2.99
C LEU A 135 -18.71 -12.58 -2.89
N LYS A 136 -19.33 -12.61 -1.70
CA LYS A 136 -20.64 -11.98 -1.47
C LYS A 136 -20.61 -10.48 -1.72
N ILE A 137 -19.56 -9.78 -1.29
CA ILE A 137 -19.41 -8.35 -1.54
C ILE A 137 -19.23 -8.11 -3.04
N LEU A 138 -18.25 -8.76 -3.65
CA LEU A 138 -17.84 -8.51 -5.04
C LEU A 138 -18.93 -8.89 -6.05
N SER A 139 -19.75 -9.91 -5.76
CA SER A 139 -20.87 -10.34 -6.62
C SER A 139 -21.96 -9.27 -6.81
N ASN A 140 -21.97 -8.23 -5.98
CA ASN A 140 -22.93 -7.12 -6.13
C ASN A 140 -22.51 -6.08 -7.18
N PHE A 141 -21.31 -6.22 -7.79
CA PHE A 141 -20.74 -5.22 -8.68
C PHE A 141 -20.47 -5.76 -10.08
N ASN A 142 -20.78 -4.95 -11.08
CA ASN A 142 -20.53 -5.24 -12.50
C ASN A 142 -19.09 -4.93 -12.91
N LYS A 143 -18.45 -3.97 -12.21
CA LYS A 143 -17.06 -3.55 -12.47
C LYS A 143 -16.33 -3.41 -11.15
N ILE A 144 -15.11 -3.94 -11.11
CA ILE A 144 -14.23 -3.88 -9.95
C ILE A 144 -12.95 -3.19 -10.40
N PHE A 145 -12.59 -2.13 -9.69
CA PHE A 145 -11.33 -1.41 -9.84
C PHE A 145 -10.53 -1.57 -8.55
N THR A 146 -9.21 -1.57 -8.65
CA THR A 146 -8.35 -1.62 -7.48
C THR A 146 -7.17 -0.66 -7.63
N THR A 147 -6.79 -0.04 -6.53
CA THR A 147 -5.52 0.69 -6.35
C THR A 147 -4.50 -0.14 -5.61
N ASN A 148 -4.83 -1.41 -5.27
CA ASN A 148 -3.91 -2.31 -4.60
C ASN A 148 -2.89 -2.87 -5.59
N TYR A 149 -1.73 -3.22 -5.07
CA TYR A 149 -0.60 -3.78 -5.82
C TYR A 149 -0.85 -5.22 -6.24
#